data_fc4a672097474c69b6d33c6ee4651ecd
#
_entry.id   fc4a672097474c69b6d33c6ee4651ecd
#
_cell.length_a   1.000
_cell.length_b   1.000
_cell.length_c   1.000
_cell.angle_alpha   90.00
_cell.angle_beta   90.00
_cell.angle_gamma   90.00
#
_symmetry.space_group_name_H-M   'P 1'
#
loop_
_entity.id
_entity.type
_entity.pdbx_description
1 polymer ?
#
loop_
_entity_poly.entity_id
_entity_poly.type
_entity_poly.pdbx_seq_one_letter_code
_entity_poly.pdbx_strand_id
1 'polypeptide(L)'
;KHPLFIGNLGMHGAYAANMAVTNCDLLFSIGTRFNDRITGKLHEFAPNAQIVHIDIDTASISRNIHVDVPIVADAKEAITKMAEYVTECNTKKWRTEIDIWKNEHPLSMKNRPLMGPLDIFNVINKQFDKAIIVTDVGQHQMLTSQFVDITENRKLIMSGGLGTMGYGLPGAIGAQIGNPGVPVISISGDGGMQMNIQELATAVLEELPIISCIFNNNNLGMVRQWQKLFYGKRYSMTCLHSGAACRGKCGEVECPPYTPDFIRLAESYGAKGIRVTKKEDIEPAFREAMKSKKTPYIIEFEIDPEDLVYPMVEPGGTLRDLIMDC
;
A
#
# COMPACT_ATOMS: atom_id res chain seq x y z
N LYS A 1 -12.39 6.09 9.57
CA LYS A 1 -11.28 6.96 10.08
C LYS A 1 -11.55 7.26 11.54
N HIS A 2 -10.78 6.62 12.44
CA HIS A 2 -10.88 6.96 13.88
C HIS A 2 -10.23 8.35 14.12
N PRO A 3 -10.78 9.22 15.00
CA PRO A 3 -10.21 10.56 15.27
C PRO A 3 -8.75 10.54 15.74
N LEU A 4 -8.32 9.46 16.39
CA LEU A 4 -6.94 9.29 16.86
C LEU A 4 -6.01 8.64 15.82
N PHE A 5 -6.51 8.30 14.63
CA PHE A 5 -5.66 7.78 13.56
C PHE A 5 -4.82 8.90 12.95
N ILE A 6 -3.49 8.74 13.01
CA ILE A 6 -2.55 9.76 12.54
C ILE A 6 -2.09 9.48 11.11
N GLY A 7 -2.07 8.24 10.70
CA GLY A 7 -1.55 7.78 9.40
C GLY A 7 -0.55 6.65 9.54
N ASN A 8 0.00 6.22 8.42
CA ASN A 8 1.08 5.25 8.41
C ASN A 8 2.39 5.87 8.89
N LEU A 9 3.21 5.08 9.59
CA LEU A 9 4.55 5.43 10.05
C LEU A 9 5.61 4.88 9.09
N GLY A 10 6.74 5.55 8.99
CA GLY A 10 7.95 5.05 8.35
C GLY A 10 8.30 5.74 7.04
N MET A 11 9.03 5.03 6.17
CA MET A 11 9.62 5.55 4.93
C MET A 11 8.59 6.24 4.02
N HIS A 12 7.38 5.70 3.91
CA HIS A 12 6.25 6.28 3.18
C HIS A 12 5.10 6.66 4.13
N GLY A 13 5.47 6.98 5.36
CA GLY A 13 4.53 7.42 6.39
C GLY A 13 4.04 8.84 6.18
N ALA A 14 2.88 9.16 6.79
CA ALA A 14 2.41 10.53 6.84
C ALA A 14 3.37 11.40 7.66
N TYR A 15 3.56 12.66 7.27
CA TYR A 15 4.40 13.62 8.00
C TYR A 15 4.04 13.65 9.50
N ALA A 16 2.76 13.81 9.80
CA ALA A 16 2.29 13.87 11.18
C ALA A 16 2.59 12.59 11.99
N ALA A 17 2.52 11.40 11.35
CA ALA A 17 2.83 10.14 12.01
C ALA A 17 4.32 10.01 12.32
N ASN A 18 5.19 10.39 11.39
CA ASN A 18 6.63 10.40 11.60
C ASN A 18 7.04 11.41 12.66
N MET A 19 6.48 12.62 12.65
CA MET A 19 6.74 13.63 13.66
C MET A 19 6.21 13.22 15.05
N ALA A 20 5.04 12.59 15.11
CA ALA A 20 4.49 12.08 16.36
C ALA A 20 5.41 11.06 17.02
N VAL A 21 5.94 10.09 16.27
CA VAL A 21 6.90 9.12 16.81
C VAL A 21 8.24 9.75 17.18
N THR A 22 8.70 10.70 16.37
CA THR A 22 9.99 11.36 16.61
C THR A 22 9.99 12.23 17.88
N ASN A 23 8.83 12.79 18.25
CA ASN A 23 8.72 13.77 19.35
C ASN A 23 7.95 13.23 20.57
N CYS A 24 7.48 11.99 20.56
CA CYS A 24 6.79 11.42 21.71
C CYS A 24 7.73 11.15 22.89
N ASP A 25 7.16 11.15 24.09
CA ASP A 25 7.80 10.76 25.35
C ASP A 25 7.55 9.27 25.70
N LEU A 26 6.48 8.69 25.13
CA LEU A 26 6.12 7.29 25.27
C LEU A 26 5.72 6.72 23.91
N LEU A 27 6.40 5.66 23.50
CA LEU A 27 6.04 4.87 22.32
C LEU A 27 5.50 3.50 22.76
N PHE A 28 4.22 3.30 22.56
CA PHE A 28 3.56 2.04 22.85
C PHE A 28 3.43 1.23 21.56
N SER A 29 4.13 0.11 21.46
CA SER A 29 4.22 -0.70 20.25
C SER A 29 3.63 -2.09 20.46
N ILE A 30 2.83 -2.56 19.51
CA ILE A 30 2.16 -3.85 19.56
C ILE A 30 2.43 -4.60 18.25
N GLY A 31 3.11 -5.75 18.31
CA GLY A 31 3.40 -6.61 17.17
C GLY A 31 4.27 -5.99 16.11
N THR A 32 5.14 -5.04 16.46
CA THR A 32 6.00 -4.30 15.54
C THR A 32 7.42 -4.82 15.56
N ARG A 33 7.96 -5.19 14.41
CA ARG A 33 9.34 -5.69 14.33
C ARG A 33 10.41 -4.59 14.21
N PHE A 34 10.01 -3.33 14.17
CA PHE A 34 10.91 -2.17 14.04
C PHE A 34 11.95 -2.35 12.93
N ASN A 35 11.48 -2.71 11.73
CA ASN A 35 12.35 -2.85 10.57
C ASN A 35 12.77 -1.48 10.01
N ASP A 36 13.75 -1.47 9.12
CA ASP A 36 14.34 -0.27 8.53
C ASP A 36 13.32 0.61 7.76
N ARG A 37 12.24 0.01 7.24
CA ARG A 37 11.15 0.76 6.56
C ARG A 37 10.32 1.60 7.53
N ILE A 38 10.33 1.24 8.82
CA ILE A 38 9.62 1.96 9.88
C ILE A 38 10.57 2.91 10.62
N THR A 39 11.76 2.44 10.98
CA THR A 39 12.65 3.16 11.88
C THR A 39 13.52 4.21 11.19
N GLY A 40 13.86 4.01 9.92
CA GLY A 40 14.94 4.76 9.31
C GLY A 40 16.23 4.59 10.13
N LYS A 41 16.91 5.70 10.45
CA LYS A 41 18.15 5.74 11.22
C LYS A 41 17.90 5.39 12.69
N LEU A 42 18.28 4.18 13.10
CA LEU A 42 17.90 3.55 14.37
C LEU A 42 18.13 4.42 15.62
N HIS A 43 19.27 5.08 15.75
CA HIS A 43 19.59 5.88 16.93
C HIS A 43 18.88 7.24 16.98
N GLU A 44 18.15 7.59 15.94
CA GLU A 44 17.31 8.78 15.88
C GLU A 44 15.81 8.45 15.86
N PHE A 45 15.47 7.16 15.96
CA PHE A 45 14.10 6.70 16.06
C PHE A 45 13.55 6.90 17.48
N ALA A 46 12.52 7.71 17.65
CA ALA A 46 11.88 8.01 18.94
C ALA A 46 12.89 8.32 20.05
N PRO A 47 13.85 9.27 19.85
CA PRO A 47 15.06 9.41 20.67
C PRO A 47 14.77 9.82 22.12
N ASN A 48 13.58 10.37 22.40
CA ASN A 48 13.20 10.84 23.74
C ASN A 48 12.11 9.95 24.39
N ALA A 49 11.68 8.89 23.72
CA ALA A 49 10.59 8.06 24.19
C ALA A 49 11.06 6.93 25.09
N GLN A 50 10.30 6.64 26.11
CA GLN A 50 10.28 5.30 26.70
C GLN A 50 9.49 4.36 25.77
N ILE A 51 10.03 3.16 25.51
CA ILE A 51 9.44 2.22 24.55
C ILE A 51 8.84 1.03 25.28
N VAL A 52 7.53 0.89 25.21
CA VAL A 52 6.79 -0.29 25.64
C VAL A 52 6.53 -1.15 24.41
N HIS A 53 6.93 -2.41 24.45
CA HIS A 53 6.75 -3.32 23.31
C HIS A 53 6.06 -4.61 23.73
N ILE A 54 4.88 -4.84 23.14
CA ILE A 54 4.13 -6.10 23.27
C ILE A 54 4.39 -6.91 22.00
N ASP A 55 4.94 -8.10 22.16
CA ASP A 55 5.06 -9.07 21.07
C ASP A 55 4.95 -10.49 21.65
N ILE A 56 4.39 -11.41 20.87
CA ILE A 56 4.32 -12.82 21.23
C ILE A 56 5.67 -13.55 21.01
N ASP A 57 6.47 -13.00 20.09
CA ASP A 57 7.79 -13.53 19.74
C ASP A 57 8.88 -12.84 20.56
N THR A 58 9.48 -13.60 21.49
CA THR A 58 10.60 -13.11 22.32
C THR A 58 11.80 -12.64 21.49
N ALA A 59 12.02 -13.20 20.29
CA ALA A 59 13.12 -12.83 19.42
C ALA A 59 12.90 -11.45 18.73
N SER A 60 11.70 -10.93 18.73
CA SER A 60 11.39 -9.59 18.21
C SER A 60 11.66 -8.48 19.21
N ILE A 61 11.62 -8.80 20.52
CA ILE A 61 11.84 -7.83 21.60
C ILE A 61 13.31 -7.38 21.62
N SER A 62 13.52 -6.05 21.62
CA SER A 62 14.85 -5.41 21.62
C SER A 62 15.79 -5.85 20.50
N ARG A 63 15.24 -6.41 19.41
CA ARG A 63 16.07 -6.89 18.29
C ARG A 63 16.75 -5.75 17.52
N ASN A 64 16.01 -4.69 17.21
CA ASN A 64 16.47 -3.58 16.38
C ASN A 64 16.60 -2.28 17.16
N ILE A 65 15.74 -2.05 18.14
CA ILE A 65 15.77 -0.87 19.01
C ILE A 65 15.75 -1.33 20.48
N HIS A 66 16.29 -0.50 21.37
CA HIS A 66 16.16 -0.76 22.81
C HIS A 66 14.69 -0.64 23.25
N VAL A 67 14.23 -1.56 24.09
CA VAL A 67 12.88 -1.55 24.65
C VAL A 67 13.00 -1.42 26.17
N ASP A 68 12.35 -0.38 26.73
CA ASP A 68 12.39 -0.13 28.17
C ASP A 68 11.47 -1.09 28.94
N VAL A 69 10.29 -1.36 28.41
CA VAL A 69 9.29 -2.25 29.03
C VAL A 69 8.90 -3.34 28.04
N PRO A 70 9.53 -4.52 28.08
CA PRO A 70 9.16 -5.66 27.25
C PRO A 70 7.96 -6.40 27.84
N ILE A 71 6.98 -6.75 27.02
CA ILE A 71 5.82 -7.56 27.40
C ILE A 71 5.68 -8.71 26.39
N VAL A 72 6.04 -9.91 26.81
CA VAL A 72 5.88 -11.12 25.99
C VAL A 72 4.50 -11.72 26.25
N ALA A 73 3.55 -11.45 25.37
CA ALA A 73 2.18 -11.91 25.51
C ALA A 73 1.40 -11.82 24.19
N ASP A 74 0.28 -12.51 24.11
CA ASP A 74 -0.74 -12.24 23.11
C ASP A 74 -1.26 -10.80 23.24
N ALA A 75 -1.37 -10.10 22.13
CA ALA A 75 -1.76 -8.68 22.13
C ALA A 75 -3.13 -8.44 22.79
N LYS A 76 -4.12 -9.32 22.53
CA LYS A 76 -5.46 -9.19 23.09
C LYS A 76 -5.44 -9.37 24.61
N GLU A 77 -4.72 -10.38 25.11
CA GLU A 77 -4.59 -10.64 26.54
C GLU A 77 -3.89 -9.49 27.25
N ALA A 78 -2.78 -9.00 26.69
CA ALA A 78 -2.03 -7.89 27.26
C ALA A 78 -2.88 -6.61 27.33
N ILE A 79 -3.51 -6.21 26.20
CA ILE A 79 -4.35 -5.00 26.14
C ILE A 79 -5.54 -5.10 27.10
N THR A 80 -6.19 -6.27 27.18
CA THR A 80 -7.34 -6.48 28.08
C THR A 80 -6.94 -6.27 29.54
N LYS A 81 -5.82 -6.85 29.98
CA LYS A 81 -5.30 -6.63 31.34
C LYS A 81 -4.85 -5.19 31.59
N MET A 82 -4.17 -4.57 30.63
CA MET A 82 -3.70 -3.19 30.78
C MET A 82 -4.87 -2.21 30.89
N ALA A 83 -5.97 -2.47 30.20
CA ALA A 83 -7.16 -1.60 30.23
C ALA A 83 -7.76 -1.46 31.67
N GLU A 84 -7.50 -2.43 32.55
CA GLU A 84 -7.93 -2.36 33.96
C GLU A 84 -7.16 -1.33 34.79
N TYR A 85 -5.97 -0.91 34.33
CA TYR A 85 -5.05 -0.02 35.06
C TYR A 85 -4.92 1.35 34.39
N VAL A 86 -5.37 1.50 33.13
CA VAL A 86 -5.25 2.76 32.41
C VAL A 86 -6.32 3.74 32.86
N THR A 87 -5.87 4.96 33.19
CA THR A 87 -6.76 6.09 33.48
C THR A 87 -6.72 7.11 32.35
N GLU A 88 -7.75 7.92 32.23
CA GLU A 88 -7.79 8.98 31.21
C GLU A 88 -6.67 9.99 31.44
N CYS A 89 -5.87 10.21 30.37
CA CYS A 89 -4.78 11.19 30.38
C CYS A 89 -5.16 12.44 29.59
N ASN A 90 -4.71 13.59 30.07
CA ASN A 90 -4.90 14.86 29.35
C ASN A 90 -3.88 14.99 28.19
N THR A 91 -4.26 14.53 27.01
CA THR A 91 -3.46 14.58 25.79
C THR A 91 -3.81 15.75 24.86
N LYS A 92 -4.58 16.75 25.34
CA LYS A 92 -5.11 17.83 24.50
C LYS A 92 -4.00 18.59 23.75
N LYS A 93 -2.93 18.99 24.45
CA LYS A 93 -1.81 19.71 23.82
C LYS A 93 -1.15 18.88 22.72
N TRP A 94 -0.86 17.61 23.00
CA TRP A 94 -0.25 16.69 22.05
C TRP A 94 -1.12 16.48 20.82
N ARG A 95 -2.41 16.27 21.01
CA ARG A 95 -3.37 16.14 19.90
C ARG A 95 -3.44 17.40 19.04
N THR A 96 -3.44 18.58 19.68
CA THR A 96 -3.43 19.86 18.94
C THR A 96 -2.18 19.99 18.08
N GLU A 97 -1.01 19.60 18.57
CA GLU A 97 0.25 19.63 17.81
C GLU A 97 0.21 18.66 16.61
N ILE A 98 -0.28 17.43 16.82
CA ILE A 98 -0.48 16.47 15.75
C ILE A 98 -1.45 17.01 14.69
N ASP A 99 -2.53 17.66 15.09
CA ASP A 99 -3.52 18.24 14.17
C ASP A 99 -2.92 19.40 13.36
N ILE A 100 -2.01 20.19 13.94
CA ILE A 100 -1.24 21.21 13.20
C ILE A 100 -0.41 20.53 12.10
N TRP A 101 0.37 19.50 12.42
CA TRP A 101 1.18 18.77 11.43
C TRP A 101 0.34 18.13 10.32
N LYS A 102 -0.85 17.60 10.65
CA LYS A 102 -1.78 17.05 9.65
C LYS A 102 -2.29 18.12 8.69
N ASN A 103 -2.55 19.33 9.19
CA ASN A 103 -3.09 20.44 8.39
C ASN A 103 -2.01 21.12 7.55
N GLU A 104 -0.79 21.26 8.08
CA GLU A 104 0.33 21.87 7.36
C GLU A 104 0.92 20.94 6.30
N HIS A 105 0.90 19.62 6.55
CA HIS A 105 1.49 18.61 5.68
C HIS A 105 0.51 17.46 5.39
N PRO A 106 -0.63 17.74 4.74
CA PRO A 106 -1.59 16.70 4.40
C PRO A 106 -1.00 15.73 3.36
N LEU A 107 -1.42 14.47 3.45
CA LEU A 107 -1.16 13.53 2.36
C LEU A 107 -1.88 14.02 1.09
N SER A 108 -1.13 14.21 0.03
CA SER A 108 -1.66 14.67 -1.25
C SER A 108 -0.93 14.03 -2.43
N MET A 109 -1.60 13.97 -3.56
CA MET A 109 -1.00 13.64 -4.85
C MET A 109 -1.23 14.79 -5.81
N LYS A 110 -0.28 15.06 -6.70
CA LYS A 110 -0.43 16.05 -7.76
C LYS A 110 -1.61 15.69 -8.65
N ASN A 111 -2.51 16.65 -8.85
CA ASN A 111 -3.55 16.47 -9.87
C ASN A 111 -2.92 16.60 -11.26
N ARG A 112 -2.94 15.52 -12.02
CA ARG A 112 -2.39 15.43 -13.36
C ARG A 112 -3.49 15.25 -14.39
N PRO A 113 -3.26 15.67 -15.67
CA PRO A 113 -4.23 15.43 -16.75
C PRO A 113 -4.52 13.95 -16.99
N LEU A 114 -3.48 13.11 -16.89
CA LEU A 114 -3.60 11.66 -17.03
C LEU A 114 -4.27 11.06 -15.79
N MET A 115 -4.84 9.88 -15.95
CA MET A 115 -5.42 9.11 -14.85
C MET A 115 -4.32 8.67 -13.88
N GLY A 116 -4.56 8.87 -12.58
CA GLY A 116 -3.65 8.46 -11.51
C GLY A 116 -4.33 7.55 -10.49
N PRO A 117 -3.55 6.95 -9.60
CA PRO A 117 -4.06 6.06 -8.54
C PRO A 117 -5.14 6.71 -7.67
N LEU A 118 -5.02 8.00 -7.37
CA LEU A 118 -5.98 8.72 -6.52
C LEU A 118 -7.38 8.78 -7.15
N ASP A 119 -7.48 8.91 -8.48
CA ASP A 119 -8.77 8.91 -9.18
C ASP A 119 -9.51 7.57 -8.94
N ILE A 120 -8.76 6.48 -8.97
CA ILE A 120 -9.29 5.11 -8.76
C ILE A 120 -9.68 4.90 -7.29
N PHE A 121 -8.83 5.31 -6.34
CA PHE A 121 -9.11 5.18 -4.90
C PHE A 121 -10.33 5.98 -4.48
N ASN A 122 -10.58 7.15 -5.07
CA ASN A 122 -11.78 7.94 -4.80
C ASN A 122 -13.05 7.17 -5.18
N VAL A 123 -13.04 6.44 -6.29
CA VAL A 123 -14.16 5.59 -6.69
C VAL A 123 -14.31 4.39 -5.75
N ILE A 124 -13.21 3.73 -5.38
CA ILE A 124 -13.22 2.62 -4.42
C ILE A 124 -13.78 3.08 -3.08
N ASN A 125 -13.33 4.23 -2.56
CA ASN A 125 -13.80 4.78 -1.29
C ASN A 125 -15.29 5.09 -1.30
N LYS A 126 -15.81 5.58 -2.44
CA LYS A 126 -17.21 5.94 -2.60
C LYS A 126 -18.14 4.73 -2.79
N GLN A 127 -17.70 3.70 -3.55
CA GLN A 127 -18.57 2.61 -3.97
C GLN A 127 -18.50 1.36 -3.11
N PHE A 128 -17.37 1.13 -2.41
CA PHE A 128 -17.10 -0.13 -1.72
C PHE A 128 -16.93 0.09 -0.22
N ASP A 129 -17.98 0.52 0.45
CA ASP A 129 -17.97 0.72 1.92
C ASP A 129 -17.65 -0.58 2.67
N LYS A 130 -18.15 -1.71 2.18
CA LYS A 130 -17.92 -3.04 2.75
C LYS A 130 -17.16 -3.91 1.76
N ALA A 131 -15.84 -3.84 1.79
CA ALA A 131 -15.01 -4.65 0.92
C ALA A 131 -13.76 -5.15 1.64
N ILE A 132 -13.17 -6.22 1.11
CA ILE A 132 -11.81 -6.62 1.45
C ILE A 132 -10.91 -6.15 0.31
N ILE A 133 -9.98 -5.28 0.63
CA ILE A 133 -8.96 -4.81 -0.30
C ILE A 133 -7.71 -5.66 -0.09
N VAL A 134 -7.20 -6.27 -1.15
CA VAL A 134 -5.97 -7.05 -1.11
C VAL A 134 -4.97 -6.40 -2.03
N THR A 135 -3.78 -6.07 -1.54
CA THR A 135 -2.76 -5.45 -2.38
C THR A 135 -1.63 -6.41 -2.72
N ASP A 136 -1.18 -6.34 -3.96
CA ASP A 136 0.15 -6.77 -4.33
C ASP A 136 1.21 -5.78 -3.81
N VAL A 137 2.49 -5.98 -4.12
CA VAL A 137 3.60 -5.19 -3.60
C VAL A 137 4.16 -4.23 -4.64
N GLY A 138 4.29 -2.96 -4.26
CA GLY A 138 4.80 -1.87 -5.10
C GLY A 138 4.22 -0.51 -4.71
N GLN A 139 4.31 0.47 -5.62
CA GLN A 139 3.75 1.81 -5.39
C GLN A 139 2.25 1.75 -5.05
N HIS A 140 1.49 0.94 -5.76
CA HIS A 140 0.06 0.73 -5.53
C HIS A 140 -0.26 0.24 -4.11
N GLN A 141 0.59 -0.58 -3.48
CA GLN A 141 0.41 -1.01 -2.09
C GLN A 141 0.51 0.18 -1.12
N MET A 142 1.55 0.98 -1.26
CA MET A 142 1.79 2.13 -0.38
C MET A 142 0.72 3.18 -0.56
N LEU A 143 0.37 3.51 -1.80
CA LEU A 143 -0.70 4.44 -2.13
C LEU A 143 -2.07 3.94 -1.64
N THR A 144 -2.35 2.64 -1.75
CA THR A 144 -3.58 2.06 -1.16
C THR A 144 -3.63 2.28 0.34
N SER A 145 -2.54 2.04 1.06
CA SER A 145 -2.52 2.23 2.51
C SER A 145 -2.58 3.71 2.93
N GLN A 146 -2.20 4.64 2.06
CA GLN A 146 -2.29 6.08 2.29
C GLN A 146 -3.69 6.64 1.98
N PHE A 147 -4.32 6.21 0.88
CA PHE A 147 -5.49 6.88 0.31
C PHE A 147 -6.79 6.07 0.33
N VAL A 148 -6.74 4.75 0.55
CA VAL A 148 -7.96 3.96 0.77
C VAL A 148 -8.39 4.08 2.21
N ASP A 149 -9.64 4.47 2.43
CA ASP A 149 -10.22 4.59 3.75
C ASP A 149 -10.46 3.21 4.35
N ILE A 150 -9.69 2.85 5.37
CA ILE A 150 -9.94 1.66 6.17
C ILE A 150 -10.92 2.01 7.27
N THR A 151 -12.08 1.41 7.21
CA THR A 151 -13.20 1.61 8.13
C THR A 151 -13.43 0.34 8.95
N GLU A 152 -14.40 0.36 9.84
CA GLU A 152 -14.83 -0.83 10.57
C GLU A 152 -15.25 -1.99 9.63
N ASN A 153 -15.86 -1.63 8.49
CA ASN A 153 -16.41 -2.58 7.53
C ASN A 153 -15.45 -2.94 6.39
N ARG A 154 -14.42 -2.12 6.13
CA ARG A 154 -13.44 -2.33 5.06
C ARG A 154 -12.12 -2.82 5.63
N LYS A 155 -11.65 -3.95 5.13
CA LYS A 155 -10.39 -4.58 5.57
C LYS A 155 -9.32 -4.43 4.50
N LEU A 156 -8.08 -4.31 4.94
CA LEU A 156 -6.89 -4.28 4.08
C LEU A 156 -6.01 -5.49 4.40
N ILE A 157 -5.68 -6.26 3.36
CA ILE A 157 -4.79 -7.42 3.43
C ILE A 157 -3.60 -7.15 2.52
N MET A 158 -2.39 -7.33 3.03
CA MET A 158 -1.16 -7.11 2.27
C MET A 158 0.00 -7.95 2.79
N SER A 159 0.98 -8.21 1.93
CA SER A 159 2.28 -8.76 2.34
C SER A 159 3.14 -7.65 2.94
N GLY A 160 2.81 -7.18 4.16
CA GLY A 160 3.50 -6.08 4.82
C GLY A 160 4.82 -6.47 5.50
N GLY A 161 5.00 -7.75 5.81
CA GLY A 161 6.20 -8.24 6.49
C GLY A 161 7.36 -8.52 5.55
N LEU A 162 7.13 -9.31 4.51
CA LEU A 162 8.16 -9.72 3.54
C LEU A 162 8.12 -8.89 2.25
N GLY A 163 6.96 -8.37 1.87
CA GLY A 163 6.81 -7.58 0.64
C GLY A 163 6.89 -8.46 -0.61
N THR A 164 6.13 -9.54 -0.66
CA THR A 164 6.17 -10.52 -1.76
C THR A 164 5.36 -10.02 -2.94
N MET A 165 6.00 -9.68 -4.05
CA MET A 165 5.33 -9.44 -5.32
C MET A 165 4.65 -10.73 -5.81
N GLY A 166 3.44 -10.59 -6.39
CA GLY A 166 2.60 -11.72 -6.78
C GLY A 166 1.63 -12.19 -5.69
N TYR A 167 1.62 -11.54 -4.53
CA TYR A 167 0.70 -11.85 -3.42
C TYR A 167 -0.76 -11.47 -3.73
N GLY A 168 -0.98 -10.43 -4.52
CA GLY A 168 -2.28 -9.76 -4.66
C GLY A 168 -3.41 -10.70 -5.10
N LEU A 169 -3.25 -11.38 -6.21
CA LEU A 169 -4.27 -12.29 -6.75
C LEU A 169 -4.50 -13.53 -5.87
N PRO A 170 -3.47 -14.31 -5.48
CA PRO A 170 -3.66 -15.45 -4.56
C PRO A 170 -4.25 -15.04 -3.22
N GLY A 171 -3.82 -13.91 -2.66
CA GLY A 171 -4.38 -13.37 -1.43
C GLY A 171 -5.87 -13.00 -1.56
N ALA A 172 -6.27 -12.46 -2.71
CA ALA A 172 -7.67 -12.15 -2.99
C ALA A 172 -8.53 -13.41 -3.14
N ILE A 173 -7.99 -14.47 -3.75
CA ILE A 173 -8.64 -15.79 -3.84
C ILE A 173 -8.93 -16.31 -2.42
N GLY A 174 -7.91 -16.34 -1.56
CA GLY A 174 -8.08 -16.77 -0.17
C GLY A 174 -9.08 -15.91 0.61
N ALA A 175 -9.03 -14.60 0.41
CA ALA A 175 -9.96 -13.65 1.05
C ALA A 175 -11.41 -13.91 0.59
N GLN A 176 -11.65 -14.18 -0.69
CA GLN A 176 -12.98 -14.42 -1.23
C GLN A 176 -13.56 -15.76 -0.77
N ILE A 177 -12.73 -16.81 -0.73
CA ILE A 177 -13.14 -18.12 -0.21
C ILE A 177 -13.53 -18.02 1.27
N GLY A 178 -12.73 -17.32 2.07
CA GLY A 178 -12.99 -17.14 3.49
C GLY A 178 -14.14 -16.17 3.82
N ASN A 179 -14.58 -15.37 2.84
CA ASN A 179 -15.64 -14.36 3.03
C ASN A 179 -16.62 -14.36 1.85
N PRO A 180 -17.40 -15.42 1.66
CA PRO A 180 -18.36 -15.49 0.58
C PRO A 180 -19.40 -14.37 0.71
N GLY A 181 -19.69 -13.69 -0.42
CA GLY A 181 -20.66 -12.59 -0.46
C GLY A 181 -20.12 -11.20 -0.07
N VAL A 182 -18.89 -11.11 0.42
CA VAL A 182 -18.21 -9.81 0.61
C VAL A 182 -17.42 -9.48 -0.66
N PRO A 183 -17.55 -8.28 -1.23
CA PRO A 183 -16.73 -7.89 -2.37
C PRO A 183 -15.24 -7.91 -2.03
N VAL A 184 -14.44 -8.55 -2.88
CA VAL A 184 -12.97 -8.57 -2.77
C VAL A 184 -12.38 -7.85 -3.96
N ILE A 185 -11.55 -6.85 -3.69
CA ILE A 185 -10.82 -6.08 -4.68
C ILE A 185 -9.32 -6.36 -4.52
N SER A 186 -8.71 -6.94 -5.53
CA SER A 186 -7.25 -7.06 -5.63
C SER A 186 -6.69 -5.82 -6.32
N ILE A 187 -5.63 -5.23 -5.78
CA ILE A 187 -4.91 -4.09 -6.38
C ILE A 187 -3.48 -4.52 -6.64
N SER A 188 -3.12 -4.66 -7.90
CA SER A 188 -1.80 -5.11 -8.34
C SER A 188 -1.20 -4.11 -9.33
N GLY A 189 0.13 -4.08 -9.42
CA GLY A 189 0.80 -3.48 -10.56
C GLY A 189 0.90 -4.45 -11.72
N ASP A 190 1.20 -3.93 -12.90
CA ASP A 190 1.46 -4.71 -14.11
C ASP A 190 2.57 -5.78 -13.94
N GLY A 191 3.64 -5.45 -13.23
CA GLY A 191 4.70 -6.39 -12.90
C GLY A 191 4.29 -7.46 -11.88
N GLY A 192 3.59 -7.05 -10.81
CA GLY A 192 3.13 -7.97 -9.75
C GLY A 192 2.10 -8.98 -10.26
N MET A 193 1.14 -8.52 -11.06
CA MET A 193 0.12 -9.40 -11.64
C MET A 193 0.71 -10.53 -12.48
N GLN A 194 1.81 -10.29 -13.17
CA GLN A 194 2.46 -11.31 -14.01
C GLN A 194 3.12 -12.45 -13.22
N MET A 195 3.40 -12.25 -11.93
CA MET A 195 4.15 -13.23 -11.14
C MET A 195 3.33 -14.47 -10.76
N ASN A 196 2.02 -14.31 -10.58
CA ASN A 196 1.10 -15.41 -10.23
C ASN A 196 -0.20 -15.36 -11.05
N ILE A 197 -0.11 -14.94 -12.30
CA ILE A 197 -1.28 -14.77 -13.17
C ILE A 197 -2.02 -16.08 -13.46
N GLN A 198 -1.33 -17.23 -13.37
CA GLN A 198 -1.90 -18.55 -13.52
C GLN A 198 -2.99 -18.87 -12.50
N GLU A 199 -3.01 -18.16 -11.36
CA GLU A 199 -4.05 -18.31 -10.34
C GLU A 199 -5.43 -17.78 -10.79
N LEU A 200 -5.49 -17.12 -11.96
CA LEU A 200 -6.78 -16.84 -12.60
C LEU A 200 -7.56 -18.13 -12.88
N ALA A 201 -6.86 -19.24 -13.19
CA ALA A 201 -7.50 -20.54 -13.37
C ALA A 201 -8.24 -20.96 -12.08
N THR A 202 -7.57 -20.83 -10.92
CA THR A 202 -8.18 -21.12 -9.63
C THR A 202 -9.42 -20.25 -9.39
N ALA A 203 -9.29 -18.94 -9.64
CA ALA A 203 -10.39 -17.99 -9.42
C ALA A 203 -11.60 -18.29 -10.33
N VAL A 204 -11.37 -18.73 -11.58
CA VAL A 204 -12.43 -19.11 -12.53
C VAL A 204 -13.08 -20.44 -12.13
N LEU A 205 -12.28 -21.46 -11.82
CA LEU A 205 -12.78 -22.79 -11.45
C LEU A 205 -13.61 -22.76 -10.16
N GLU A 206 -13.20 -21.94 -9.18
CA GLU A 206 -13.91 -21.78 -7.92
C GLU A 206 -15.05 -20.74 -7.99
N GLU A 207 -15.39 -20.24 -9.19
CA GLU A 207 -16.45 -19.25 -9.42
C GLU A 207 -16.34 -17.99 -8.52
N LEU A 208 -15.13 -17.46 -8.31
CA LEU A 208 -14.87 -16.34 -7.40
C LEU A 208 -15.03 -14.98 -8.10
N PRO A 209 -16.00 -14.13 -7.70
CA PRO A 209 -16.26 -12.84 -8.34
C PRO A 209 -15.29 -11.73 -7.85
N ILE A 210 -13.99 -12.02 -7.89
CA ILE A 210 -12.95 -11.07 -7.49
C ILE A 210 -12.86 -9.96 -8.54
N ILE A 211 -12.74 -8.71 -8.10
CA ILE A 211 -12.39 -7.59 -8.95
C ILE A 211 -10.89 -7.35 -8.85
N SER A 212 -10.15 -7.68 -9.91
CA SER A 212 -8.70 -7.50 -9.95
C SER A 212 -8.34 -6.23 -10.71
N CYS A 213 -7.88 -5.20 -9.99
CA CYS A 213 -7.44 -3.92 -10.52
C CYS A 213 -5.96 -3.97 -10.83
N ILE A 214 -5.58 -3.80 -12.10
CA ILE A 214 -4.17 -3.70 -12.51
C ILE A 214 -3.84 -2.24 -12.75
N PHE A 215 -2.94 -1.69 -11.95
CA PHE A 215 -2.39 -0.36 -12.12
C PHE A 215 -1.20 -0.46 -13.08
N ASN A 216 -1.48 -0.23 -14.36
CA ASN A 216 -0.51 -0.39 -15.43
C ASN A 216 0.17 0.93 -15.76
N ASN A 217 1.41 1.10 -15.33
CA ASN A 217 2.29 2.21 -15.70
C ASN A 217 3.47 1.76 -16.58
N ASN A 218 3.44 0.50 -17.01
CA ASN A 218 4.48 -0.15 -17.83
C ASN A 218 5.88 -0.16 -17.18
N ASN A 219 5.92 -0.09 -15.85
CA ASN A 219 7.18 -0.06 -15.12
C ASN A 219 7.11 -0.82 -13.80
N LEU A 220 8.26 -1.32 -13.35
CA LEU A 220 8.48 -1.66 -11.96
C LEU A 220 8.58 -0.35 -11.16
N GLY A 221 7.42 0.24 -10.86
CA GLY A 221 7.27 1.64 -10.48
C GLY A 221 8.08 2.05 -9.25
N MET A 222 8.15 1.22 -8.20
CA MET A 222 8.92 1.55 -6.99
C MET A 222 10.43 1.56 -7.26
N VAL A 223 10.95 0.61 -8.04
CA VAL A 223 12.38 0.59 -8.41
C VAL A 223 12.70 1.79 -9.30
N ARG A 224 11.82 2.12 -10.25
CA ARG A 224 11.95 3.31 -11.10
C ARG A 224 11.94 4.60 -10.26
N GLN A 225 11.10 4.70 -9.24
CA GLN A 225 11.07 5.83 -8.31
C GLN A 225 12.42 6.04 -7.62
N TRP A 226 13.02 4.97 -7.09
CA TRP A 226 14.35 5.04 -6.49
C TRP A 226 15.42 5.47 -7.48
N GLN A 227 15.42 4.95 -8.69
CA GLN A 227 16.34 5.36 -9.76
C GLN A 227 16.16 6.84 -10.12
N LYS A 228 14.92 7.33 -10.11
CA LYS A 228 14.60 8.74 -10.34
C LYS A 228 15.16 9.64 -9.24
N LEU A 229 14.91 9.29 -7.98
CA LEU A 229 15.22 10.15 -6.84
C LEU A 229 16.71 10.09 -6.45
N PHE A 230 17.33 8.89 -6.44
CA PHE A 230 18.62 8.67 -5.81
C PHE A 230 19.74 8.29 -6.80
N TYR A 231 19.41 7.96 -8.04
CA TYR A 231 20.40 7.48 -9.02
C TYR A 231 20.44 8.33 -10.30
N GLY A 232 20.07 9.62 -10.22
CA GLY A 232 20.17 10.56 -11.33
C GLY A 232 19.38 10.15 -12.57
N LYS A 233 18.21 9.52 -12.39
CA LYS A 233 17.33 9.02 -13.46
C LYS A 233 17.98 7.96 -14.37
N ARG A 234 19.01 7.27 -13.88
CA ARG A 234 19.62 6.15 -14.61
C ARG A 234 18.73 4.93 -14.54
N TYR A 235 17.69 4.92 -15.36
CA TYR A 235 16.73 3.83 -15.42
C TYR A 235 17.36 2.56 -15.98
N SER A 236 17.27 1.44 -15.25
CA SER A 236 17.80 0.16 -15.64
C SER A 236 16.85 -0.95 -15.26
N MET A 237 16.46 -1.77 -16.23
CA MET A 237 15.63 -2.98 -16.06
C MET A 237 14.28 -2.76 -15.34
N THR A 238 13.73 -1.55 -15.41
CA THR A 238 12.45 -1.20 -14.77
C THR A 238 11.31 -1.00 -15.75
N CYS A 239 11.63 -0.74 -17.01
CA CYS A 239 10.64 -0.58 -18.07
C CYS A 239 10.15 -1.95 -18.54
N LEU A 240 8.84 -2.19 -18.45
CA LEU A 240 8.21 -3.42 -18.92
C LEU A 240 7.88 -3.40 -20.42
N HIS A 241 8.11 -2.28 -21.09
CA HIS A 241 8.07 -2.18 -22.56
C HIS A 241 9.42 -2.46 -23.23
N SER A 242 10.48 -2.72 -22.48
CA SER A 242 11.82 -2.82 -23.04
C SER A 242 12.00 -4.02 -23.94
N GLY A 243 12.14 -3.79 -25.23
CA GLY A 243 12.62 -4.77 -26.20
C GLY A 243 14.15 -4.73 -26.35
N ALA A 244 14.71 -5.69 -27.10
CA ALA A 244 16.14 -5.75 -27.38
C ALA A 244 16.67 -4.46 -28.05
N ALA A 245 15.84 -3.78 -28.84
CA ALA A 245 16.19 -2.56 -29.58
C ALA A 245 16.30 -1.31 -28.69
N CYS A 246 15.61 -1.27 -27.53
CA CYS A 246 15.57 -0.09 -26.67
C CYS A 246 16.43 -0.17 -25.40
N ARG A 247 17.30 -1.19 -25.29
CA ARG A 247 18.15 -1.38 -24.10
C ARG A 247 18.97 -0.11 -23.80
N GLY A 248 18.65 0.53 -22.67
CA GLY A 248 19.34 1.73 -22.20
C GLY A 248 18.99 3.02 -22.93
N LYS A 249 18.06 2.99 -23.87
CA LYS A 249 17.63 4.15 -24.69
C LYS A 249 16.19 4.57 -24.37
N CYS A 250 15.79 4.49 -23.12
CA CYS A 250 14.45 4.90 -22.67
C CYS A 250 14.18 6.37 -23.03
N GLY A 251 13.16 6.63 -23.83
CA GLY A 251 12.81 7.98 -24.32
C GLY A 251 13.50 8.42 -25.62
N GLU A 252 14.49 7.66 -26.12
CA GLU A 252 15.17 7.94 -27.39
C GLU A 252 14.57 7.17 -28.57
N VAL A 253 13.90 6.06 -28.29
CA VAL A 253 13.25 5.20 -29.30
C VAL A 253 11.83 4.86 -28.86
N GLU A 254 10.96 4.64 -29.84
CA GLU A 254 9.61 4.15 -29.58
C GLU A 254 9.69 2.76 -28.94
N CYS A 255 9.12 2.61 -27.74
CA CYS A 255 9.08 1.34 -27.04
C CYS A 255 7.98 0.45 -27.63
N PRO A 256 8.27 -0.80 -28.00
CA PRO A 256 7.22 -1.72 -28.44
C PRO A 256 6.22 -1.98 -27.29
N PRO A 257 4.94 -2.19 -27.58
CA PRO A 257 3.96 -2.60 -26.58
C PRO A 257 4.28 -4.03 -26.11
N TYR A 258 5.09 -4.15 -25.06
CA TYR A 258 5.52 -5.48 -24.55
C TYR A 258 4.72 -5.96 -23.35
N THR A 259 4.01 -5.08 -22.66
CA THR A 259 3.13 -5.50 -21.57
C THR A 259 2.08 -6.48 -22.14
N PRO A 260 1.84 -7.62 -21.47
CA PRO A 260 0.78 -8.51 -21.90
C PRO A 260 -0.55 -7.80 -22.07
N ASP A 261 -1.32 -8.17 -23.05
CA ASP A 261 -2.72 -7.72 -23.12
C ASP A 261 -3.50 -8.45 -22.01
N PHE A 262 -3.62 -7.78 -20.86
CA PHE A 262 -4.25 -8.36 -19.67
C PHE A 262 -5.73 -8.70 -19.90
N ILE A 263 -6.40 -8.02 -20.83
CA ILE A 263 -7.82 -8.31 -21.13
C ILE A 263 -7.95 -9.59 -21.92
N ARG A 264 -7.20 -9.75 -22.99
CA ARG A 264 -7.18 -11.02 -23.78
C ARG A 264 -6.69 -12.18 -22.94
N LEU A 265 -5.73 -11.92 -22.04
CA LEU A 265 -5.23 -12.93 -21.13
C LEU A 265 -6.32 -13.36 -20.12
N ALA A 266 -7.08 -12.42 -19.54
CA ALA A 266 -8.22 -12.73 -18.70
C ALA A 266 -9.25 -13.61 -19.45
N GLU A 267 -9.61 -13.22 -20.67
CA GLU A 267 -10.54 -13.96 -21.52
C GLU A 267 -10.04 -15.38 -21.81
N SER A 268 -8.74 -15.56 -22.05
CA SER A 268 -8.14 -16.88 -22.30
C SER A 268 -8.25 -17.83 -21.10
N TYR A 269 -8.33 -17.30 -19.88
CA TYR A 269 -8.59 -18.06 -18.66
C TYR A 269 -10.08 -18.25 -18.37
N GLY A 270 -10.98 -17.61 -19.12
CA GLY A 270 -12.43 -17.61 -18.86
C GLY A 270 -12.89 -16.52 -17.87
N ALA A 271 -12.01 -15.60 -17.49
CA ALA A 271 -12.34 -14.40 -16.75
C ALA A 271 -12.88 -13.31 -17.69
N LYS A 272 -13.42 -12.24 -17.13
CA LYS A 272 -13.83 -11.04 -17.88
C LYS A 272 -12.83 -9.91 -17.65
N GLY A 273 -12.82 -8.92 -18.54
CA GLY A 273 -11.96 -7.77 -18.35
C GLY A 273 -12.37 -6.54 -19.15
N ILE A 274 -11.87 -5.40 -18.68
CA ILE A 274 -12.02 -4.10 -19.35
C ILE A 274 -10.76 -3.27 -19.12
N ARG A 275 -10.33 -2.54 -20.16
CA ARG A 275 -9.25 -1.55 -20.06
C ARG A 275 -9.85 -0.16 -19.92
N VAL A 276 -9.36 0.58 -18.95
CA VAL A 276 -9.77 1.95 -18.63
C VAL A 276 -8.58 2.89 -18.89
N THR A 277 -8.79 3.85 -19.79
CA THR A 277 -7.77 4.83 -20.19
C THR A 277 -8.15 6.26 -19.82
N LYS A 278 -9.41 6.48 -19.37
CA LYS A 278 -9.93 7.79 -19.01
C LYS A 278 -10.58 7.76 -17.63
N LYS A 279 -10.47 8.90 -16.92
CA LYS A 279 -11.02 9.05 -15.56
C LYS A 279 -12.52 8.82 -15.47
N GLU A 280 -13.28 9.28 -16.47
CA GLU A 280 -14.73 9.13 -16.55
C GLU A 280 -15.21 7.68 -16.67
N ASP A 281 -14.35 6.77 -17.12
CA ASP A 281 -14.69 5.36 -17.31
C ASP A 281 -14.43 4.50 -16.07
N ILE A 282 -13.77 5.05 -15.02
CA ILE A 282 -13.44 4.30 -13.79
C ILE A 282 -14.70 3.78 -13.10
N GLU A 283 -15.65 4.68 -12.82
CA GLU A 283 -16.89 4.33 -12.11
C GLU A 283 -17.77 3.35 -12.92
N PRO A 284 -17.98 3.53 -14.24
CA PRO A 284 -18.65 2.55 -15.09
C PRO A 284 -17.99 1.15 -15.06
N ALA A 285 -16.66 1.09 -15.11
CA ALA A 285 -15.93 -0.19 -15.10
C ALA A 285 -16.16 -0.97 -13.79
N PHE A 286 -16.12 -0.31 -12.64
CA PHE A 286 -16.44 -0.96 -11.37
C PHE A 286 -17.90 -1.42 -11.31
N ARG A 287 -18.84 -0.62 -11.81
CA ARG A 287 -20.26 -1.02 -11.88
C ARG A 287 -20.46 -2.24 -12.77
N GLU A 288 -19.73 -2.35 -13.88
CA GLU A 288 -19.79 -3.52 -14.74
C GLU A 288 -19.20 -4.76 -14.05
N ALA A 289 -18.03 -4.62 -13.45
CA ALA A 289 -17.38 -5.71 -12.71
C ALA A 289 -18.28 -6.27 -11.58
N MET A 290 -19.00 -5.41 -10.86
CA MET A 290 -19.91 -5.82 -9.78
C MET A 290 -21.13 -6.64 -10.25
N LYS A 291 -21.46 -6.63 -11.54
CA LYS A 291 -22.51 -7.49 -12.11
C LYS A 291 -22.08 -8.96 -12.18
N SER A 292 -20.78 -9.22 -12.24
CA SER A 292 -20.24 -10.56 -12.24
C SER A 292 -20.41 -11.20 -10.85
N LYS A 293 -21.07 -12.35 -10.78
CA LYS A 293 -21.36 -13.02 -9.50
C LYS A 293 -20.57 -14.29 -9.28
N LYS A 294 -19.97 -14.83 -10.35
CA LYS A 294 -19.28 -16.11 -10.36
C LYS A 294 -17.98 -16.10 -11.16
N THR A 295 -17.66 -15.00 -11.82
CA THR A 295 -16.51 -14.92 -12.72
C THR A 295 -15.61 -13.78 -12.26
N PRO A 296 -14.30 -14.00 -12.10
CA PRO A 296 -13.37 -12.93 -11.79
C PRO A 296 -13.37 -11.89 -12.92
N TYR A 297 -13.17 -10.63 -12.53
CA TYR A 297 -13.18 -9.50 -13.45
C TYR A 297 -11.88 -8.70 -13.33
N ILE A 298 -11.16 -8.55 -14.43
CA ILE A 298 -9.96 -7.72 -14.49
C ILE A 298 -10.33 -6.33 -14.96
N ILE A 299 -9.90 -5.30 -14.22
CA ILE A 299 -9.94 -3.91 -14.66
C ILE A 299 -8.49 -3.43 -14.78
N GLU A 300 -8.04 -3.24 -16.01
CA GLU A 300 -6.73 -2.66 -16.27
C GLU A 300 -6.85 -1.14 -16.39
N PHE A 301 -6.18 -0.42 -15.50
CA PHE A 301 -6.10 1.04 -15.50
C PHE A 301 -4.75 1.47 -16.06
N GLU A 302 -4.73 2.20 -17.17
CA GLU A 302 -3.53 2.85 -17.69
C GLU A 302 -3.28 4.13 -16.90
N ILE A 303 -2.29 4.11 -16.01
CA ILE A 303 -1.98 5.22 -15.10
C ILE A 303 -0.71 5.95 -15.48
N ASP A 304 -0.59 7.21 -15.02
CA ASP A 304 0.59 8.05 -15.25
C ASP A 304 1.85 7.42 -14.62
N PRO A 305 2.90 7.10 -15.41
CA PRO A 305 4.15 6.55 -14.88
C PRO A 305 4.96 7.56 -14.06
N GLU A 306 4.62 8.84 -14.08
CA GLU A 306 5.28 9.88 -13.30
C GLU A 306 4.67 10.10 -11.91
N ASP A 307 3.57 9.41 -11.58
CA ASP A 307 3.02 9.41 -10.22
C ASP A 307 3.93 8.61 -9.28
N LEU A 308 4.41 9.29 -8.24
CA LEU A 308 5.32 8.75 -7.24
C LEU A 308 4.64 8.66 -5.87
N VAL A 309 5.18 7.81 -5.01
CA VAL A 309 4.73 7.68 -3.62
C VAL A 309 5.45 8.71 -2.76
N TYR A 310 4.70 9.66 -2.24
CA TYR A 310 5.16 10.63 -1.25
C TYR A 310 4.27 10.61 -0.01
N PRO A 311 4.79 11.00 1.16
CA PRO A 311 6.18 11.34 1.47
C PRO A 311 7.13 10.15 1.29
N MET A 312 8.44 10.42 1.22
CA MET A 312 9.45 9.39 1.22
C MET A 312 10.66 9.80 2.05
N VAL A 313 11.12 8.93 2.93
CA VAL A 313 12.40 9.09 3.64
C VAL A 313 13.49 8.45 2.80
N GLU A 314 14.59 9.16 2.62
CA GLU A 314 15.77 8.64 1.95
C GLU A 314 16.35 7.41 2.72
N PRO A 315 16.91 6.42 2.01
CA PRO A 315 17.53 5.26 2.66
C PRO A 315 18.62 5.67 3.66
N GLY A 316 18.49 5.24 4.91
CA GLY A 316 19.39 5.61 6.01
C GLY A 316 19.14 7.01 6.59
N GLY A 317 18.16 7.74 6.09
CA GLY A 317 17.70 9.02 6.64
C GLY A 317 16.88 8.87 7.92
N THR A 318 16.61 9.98 8.59
CA THR A 318 15.75 10.03 9.76
C THR A 318 14.29 10.20 9.37
N LEU A 319 13.37 9.88 10.26
CA LEU A 319 11.93 10.11 10.02
C LEU A 319 11.56 11.59 9.86
N ARG A 320 12.48 12.51 10.15
CA ARG A 320 12.31 13.96 9.94
C ARG A 320 12.66 14.38 8.51
N ASP A 321 13.53 13.63 7.84
CA ASP A 321 14.07 13.96 6.52
C ASP A 321 13.13 13.45 5.41
N LEU A 322 11.91 13.98 5.41
CA LEU A 322 10.87 13.59 4.47
C LEU A 322 10.99 14.39 3.16
N ILE A 323 11.13 13.68 2.06
CA ILE A 323 10.90 14.22 0.74
C ILE A 323 9.38 14.28 0.54
N MET A 324 8.82 15.49 0.55
CA MET A 324 7.36 15.70 0.47
C MET A 324 6.86 15.72 -0.97
N ASP A 325 7.66 16.22 -1.88
CA ASP A 325 7.34 16.35 -3.30
C ASP A 325 8.61 16.66 -4.11
N CYS A 326 8.61 16.41 -5.44
CA CYS A 326 9.67 16.79 -6.40
C CYS A 326 9.10 17.52 -7.61
#